data_e384b19532c693042d7e1d4d458f32d5
#
_entry.id   e384b19532c693042d7e1d4d458f32d5
#
_cell.length_a   1.000
_cell.length_b   1.000
_cell.length_c   1.000
_cell.angle_alpha   90.00
_cell.angle_beta   90.00
_cell.angle_gamma   90.00
#
_symmetry.space_group_name_H-M   'P 1'
#
loop_
_entity.id
_entity.type
_entity.pdbx_description
1 polymer ?
#
loop_
_entity_poly.entity_id
_entity_poly.type
_entity_poly.pdbx_seq_one_letter_code
_entity_poly.pdbx_strand_id
1 'polypeptide(L)'
;MPEYVYRAITKEGLIVKNRVESESKQSLIKKLKAGNLSPIDITQVGYGKSKRVNVKKKNVTDIDEIMKTANSSSIIQGRGRKKQTITEKINLALSKQEKITTRDIMVFTQNFYLLKKADFNNIHALSTIIQSTENITFKGILEDILAGLEAGEYMYTTMEYYSNVFPYIYINMIKVGELSGSLTQSLQQAVKYLDSNTDTIKKLKGIIIPNVIQLVALIALLFVGSLYTIPTIQNVYNEVGTQDTLPAITIAFSNVIQWIANHWYVPVGIIAAVIAVIVAYINTPKGKYNFDYFKYTMPIFGKLFYSLDFSRLMRAMLLNIENGMRIQDALEVSKNVINNYVMRAMVETSINNILVGNSWIEPFEKAGLGSTMITEMLKVGMQTDLAEMMEKLLDYMEIDIKNIMDKIMAVLPQVVYSIVGVLLIFVVIVVLVPCIQVYMGNFLFSAAGV
;
A
#
# COMPACT_ATOMS: atom_id res chain seq x y z
N MET A 1 16.01 -23.66 -40.64
CA MET A 1 14.61 -23.30 -40.38
C MET A 1 14.57 -21.85 -39.92
N PRO A 2 13.54 -21.07 -40.21
CA PRO A 2 13.43 -19.70 -39.71
C PRO A 2 13.35 -19.70 -38.19
N GLU A 3 14.05 -18.75 -37.57
CA GLU A 3 14.10 -18.59 -36.13
C GLU A 3 13.08 -17.55 -35.70
N TYR A 4 12.26 -17.87 -34.68
CA TYR A 4 11.23 -17.00 -34.15
C TYR A 4 11.51 -16.69 -32.67
N VAL A 5 11.32 -15.45 -32.29
CA VAL A 5 11.25 -15.03 -30.89
C VAL A 5 9.77 -14.89 -30.52
N TYR A 6 9.34 -15.55 -29.45
CA TYR A 6 7.97 -15.46 -28.99
C TYR A 6 7.88 -15.03 -27.53
N ARG A 7 6.76 -14.39 -27.20
CA ARG A 7 6.27 -14.14 -25.84
C ARG A 7 4.94 -14.85 -25.69
N ALA A 8 4.78 -15.61 -24.59
CA ALA A 8 3.56 -16.33 -24.29
C ALA A 8 3.24 -16.29 -22.78
N ILE A 9 1.97 -16.38 -22.44
CA ILE A 9 1.49 -16.42 -21.05
C ILE A 9 1.20 -17.88 -20.68
N THR A 10 1.65 -18.30 -19.48
CA THR A 10 1.28 -19.56 -18.84
C THR A 10 -0.12 -19.47 -18.23
N LYS A 11 -0.75 -20.60 -17.88
CA LYS A 11 -2.02 -20.62 -17.14
C LYS A 11 -1.96 -19.91 -15.78
N GLU A 12 -0.78 -19.74 -15.22
CA GLU A 12 -0.52 -19.05 -13.93
C GLU A 12 -0.28 -17.55 -14.10
N GLY A 13 -0.41 -17.00 -15.34
CA GLY A 13 -0.24 -15.58 -15.63
C GLY A 13 1.20 -15.11 -15.80
N LEU A 14 2.18 -16.04 -15.85
CA LEU A 14 3.59 -15.70 -16.05
C LEU A 14 3.91 -15.55 -17.55
N ILE A 15 4.64 -14.48 -17.90
CA ILE A 15 5.09 -14.22 -19.28
C ILE A 15 6.43 -14.91 -19.52
N VAL A 16 6.47 -15.79 -20.51
CA VAL A 16 7.67 -16.50 -20.96
C VAL A 16 8.10 -15.94 -22.30
N LYS A 17 9.37 -15.51 -22.42
CA LYS A 17 10.00 -15.11 -23.67
C LYS A 17 11.09 -16.11 -24.03
N ASN A 18 11.00 -16.70 -25.22
CA ASN A 18 12.02 -17.64 -25.68
C ASN A 18 12.19 -17.57 -27.21
N ARG A 19 13.26 -18.18 -27.71
CA ARG A 19 13.62 -18.23 -29.10
C ARG A 19 13.62 -19.69 -29.57
N VAL A 20 12.90 -19.96 -30.69
CA VAL A 20 12.72 -21.31 -31.17
C VAL A 20 12.79 -21.34 -32.71
N GLU A 21 13.35 -22.40 -33.29
CA GLU A 21 13.27 -22.67 -34.71
C GLU A 21 11.96 -23.39 -35.04
N SER A 22 11.19 -22.88 -36.01
CA SER A 22 9.97 -23.52 -36.48
C SER A 22 9.82 -23.34 -38.00
N GLU A 23 9.14 -24.28 -38.61
CA GLU A 23 8.89 -24.25 -40.08
C GLU A 23 8.02 -23.06 -40.48
N SER A 24 7.08 -22.67 -39.66
CA SER A 24 6.21 -21.52 -39.86
C SER A 24 5.70 -20.91 -38.56
N LYS A 25 5.26 -19.64 -38.62
CA LYS A 25 4.60 -18.94 -37.49
C LYS A 25 3.37 -19.70 -36.99
N GLN A 26 2.61 -20.32 -37.92
CA GLN A 26 1.41 -21.09 -37.55
C GLN A 26 1.72 -22.40 -36.84
N SER A 27 2.81 -23.10 -37.26
CA SER A 27 3.30 -24.30 -36.60
C SER A 27 3.76 -24.01 -35.17
N LEU A 28 4.44 -22.88 -34.97
CA LEU A 28 4.85 -22.42 -33.64
C LEU A 28 3.64 -22.11 -32.75
N ILE A 29 2.62 -21.42 -33.24
CA ILE A 29 1.38 -21.14 -32.52
C ILE A 29 0.69 -22.44 -32.05
N LYS A 30 0.60 -23.45 -32.95
CA LYS A 30 0.04 -24.75 -32.57
C LYS A 30 0.81 -25.44 -31.45
N LYS A 31 2.15 -25.43 -31.53
CA LYS A 31 3.03 -26.01 -30.49
C LYS A 31 2.88 -25.29 -29.16
N LEU A 32 2.82 -23.96 -29.15
CA LEU A 32 2.63 -23.16 -27.94
C LEU A 32 1.28 -23.41 -27.28
N LYS A 33 0.20 -23.47 -28.07
CA LYS A 33 -1.14 -23.81 -27.56
C LYS A 33 -1.22 -25.22 -27.00
N ALA A 34 -0.58 -26.21 -27.62
CA ALA A 34 -0.50 -27.58 -27.12
C ALA A 34 0.27 -27.66 -25.79
N GLY A 35 1.24 -26.76 -25.55
CA GLY A 35 1.95 -26.61 -24.27
C GLY A 35 1.24 -25.73 -23.24
N ASN A 36 -0.04 -25.40 -23.38
CA ASN A 36 -0.80 -24.50 -22.50
C ASN A 36 -0.18 -23.08 -22.37
N LEU A 37 0.50 -22.65 -23.41
CA LEU A 37 1.07 -21.30 -23.54
C LEU A 37 0.24 -20.49 -24.53
N SER A 38 -0.32 -19.35 -24.08
CA SER A 38 -1.04 -18.42 -24.94
C SER A 38 -0.06 -17.43 -25.56
N PRO A 39 0.19 -17.47 -26.88
CA PRO A 39 1.14 -16.57 -27.54
C PRO A 39 0.62 -15.14 -27.51
N ILE A 40 1.45 -14.19 -27.06
CA ILE A 40 1.17 -12.74 -27.07
C ILE A 40 1.76 -12.14 -28.35
N ASP A 41 3.03 -12.47 -28.64
CA ASP A 41 3.75 -11.91 -29.76
C ASP A 41 4.73 -12.95 -30.35
N ILE A 42 4.87 -12.97 -31.66
CA ILE A 42 5.78 -13.86 -32.42
C ILE A 42 6.42 -13.08 -33.54
N THR A 43 7.72 -12.82 -33.42
CA THR A 43 8.52 -12.08 -34.41
C THR A 43 9.55 -12.99 -35.05
N GLN A 44 9.61 -12.98 -36.37
CA GLN A 44 10.63 -13.71 -37.11
C GLN A 44 11.95 -12.93 -37.11
N VAL A 45 13.05 -13.58 -36.74
CA VAL A 45 14.38 -12.97 -36.74
C VAL A 45 14.90 -12.96 -38.16
N GLY A 46 14.98 -11.78 -38.80
CA GLY A 46 15.51 -11.62 -40.17
C GLY A 46 17.03 -11.86 -40.19
N TYR A 47 17.53 -12.44 -41.29
CA TYR A 47 18.97 -12.66 -41.56
C TYR A 47 19.69 -11.32 -41.76
N GLY A 48 20.15 -10.71 -40.66
CA GLY A 48 21.15 -9.64 -40.63
C GLY A 48 22.45 -10.20 -40.09
N LYS A 49 23.56 -10.11 -40.87
CA LYS A 49 24.90 -10.59 -40.49
C LYS A 49 25.30 -10.05 -39.10
N SER A 50 25.24 -10.88 -38.10
CA SER A 50 25.81 -10.62 -36.78
C SER A 50 26.90 -11.65 -36.46
N LYS A 51 28.04 -11.19 -35.94
CA LYS A 51 29.23 -11.97 -35.55
C LYS A 51 28.85 -13.18 -34.70
N ARG A 52 29.34 -14.34 -35.12
CA ARG A 52 29.19 -15.62 -34.44
C ARG A 52 29.76 -15.55 -33.03
N VAL A 53 28.89 -15.68 -32.04
CA VAL A 53 29.23 -16.16 -30.69
C VAL A 53 28.85 -17.64 -30.69
N ASN A 54 29.85 -18.50 -30.46
CA ASN A 54 29.69 -19.95 -30.35
C ASN A 54 28.87 -20.30 -29.11
N VAL A 55 27.57 -20.47 -29.23
CA VAL A 55 26.72 -21.14 -28.26
C VAL A 55 26.45 -22.53 -28.81
N LYS A 56 26.89 -23.57 -28.08
CA LYS A 56 26.64 -24.98 -28.40
C LYS A 56 25.14 -25.18 -28.67
N LYS A 57 24.78 -25.57 -29.87
CA LYS A 57 23.44 -25.98 -30.28
C LYS A 57 23.01 -27.18 -29.43
N LYS A 58 22.02 -27.02 -28.59
CA LYS A 58 21.25 -28.10 -27.99
C LYS A 58 19.88 -28.07 -28.66
N ASN A 59 19.57 -29.10 -29.44
CA ASN A 59 18.26 -29.28 -30.04
C ASN A 59 17.29 -29.64 -28.89
N VAL A 60 16.44 -28.71 -28.52
CA VAL A 60 15.39 -28.93 -27.50
C VAL A 60 14.12 -29.30 -28.25
N THR A 61 13.80 -30.58 -28.26
CA THR A 61 12.59 -31.15 -28.89
C THR A 61 11.55 -31.59 -27.83
N ASP A 62 11.85 -31.47 -26.53
CA ASP A 62 10.99 -31.99 -25.48
C ASP A 62 10.37 -30.86 -24.64
N ILE A 63 9.05 -30.94 -24.45
CA ILE A 63 8.22 -29.93 -23.74
C ILE A 63 8.62 -29.81 -22.28
N ASP A 64 9.06 -30.91 -21.66
CA ASP A 64 9.52 -30.94 -20.26
C ASP A 64 10.87 -30.20 -20.05
N GLU A 65 11.73 -30.16 -21.08
CA GLU A 65 12.99 -29.41 -21.05
C GLU A 65 12.71 -27.90 -21.21
N ILE A 66 11.67 -27.52 -21.97
CA ILE A 66 11.19 -26.14 -22.13
C ILE A 66 10.64 -25.62 -20.79
N MET A 67 9.87 -26.44 -20.06
CA MET A 67 9.31 -26.09 -18.74
C MET A 67 10.41 -25.97 -17.67
N LYS A 68 11.42 -26.83 -17.66
CA LYS A 68 12.56 -26.73 -16.74
C LYS A 68 13.43 -25.49 -17.00
N THR A 69 13.57 -25.09 -18.29
CA THR A 69 14.35 -23.90 -18.66
C THR A 69 13.59 -22.60 -18.34
N ALA A 70 12.26 -22.63 -18.41
CA ALA A 70 11.42 -21.49 -18.03
C ALA A 70 11.48 -21.20 -16.52
N ASN A 71 11.58 -22.23 -15.69
CA ASN A 71 11.71 -22.07 -14.22
C ASN A 71 13.11 -21.65 -13.75
N SER A 72 14.14 -21.76 -14.63
CA SER A 72 15.53 -21.41 -14.29
C SER A 72 16.01 -20.09 -14.91
N SER A 73 15.23 -19.46 -15.79
CA SER A 73 15.64 -18.23 -16.50
C SER A 73 14.79 -17.01 -16.16
N SER A 74 14.67 -16.68 -14.89
CA SER A 74 14.25 -15.34 -14.45
C SER A 74 15.47 -14.41 -14.39
N ILE A 75 16.16 -14.17 -15.51
CA ILE A 75 17.17 -13.11 -15.60
C ILE A 75 17.15 -12.58 -17.03
N ILE A 76 16.70 -11.36 -17.16
CA ILE A 76 16.88 -10.50 -18.34
C ILE A 76 18.40 -10.25 -18.48
N GLN A 77 19.04 -10.81 -19.51
CA GLN A 77 20.38 -10.41 -19.91
C GLN A 77 20.32 -9.85 -21.34
N GLY A 78 20.24 -8.54 -21.42
CA GLY A 78 20.55 -7.78 -22.61
C GLY A 78 21.62 -6.74 -22.34
N ARG A 79 22.70 -6.82 -23.10
CA ARG A 79 23.86 -5.93 -23.31
C ARG A 79 25.08 -6.17 -22.43
N GLY A 80 26.18 -6.40 -23.15
CA GLY A 80 27.62 -6.39 -22.86
C GLY A 80 28.07 -6.13 -21.43
N ARG A 81 28.38 -7.18 -20.68
CA ARG A 81 28.96 -7.07 -19.33
C ARG A 81 30.35 -6.39 -19.41
N LYS A 82 30.43 -5.11 -19.01
CA LYS A 82 31.63 -4.61 -18.32
C LYS A 82 31.79 -5.41 -17.03
N LYS A 83 33.01 -5.90 -16.73
CA LYS A 83 33.30 -6.55 -15.45
C LYS A 83 32.92 -5.59 -14.32
N GLN A 84 31.85 -5.90 -13.60
CA GLN A 84 31.38 -5.12 -12.46
C GLN A 84 32.41 -5.21 -11.34
N THR A 85 32.80 -4.07 -10.83
CA THR A 85 33.70 -3.94 -9.67
C THR A 85 33.03 -4.55 -8.42
N ILE A 86 33.83 -5.06 -7.48
CA ILE A 86 33.32 -5.66 -6.23
C ILE A 86 32.40 -4.71 -5.48
N THR A 87 32.65 -3.40 -5.53
CA THR A 87 31.78 -2.33 -5.01
C THR A 87 30.43 -2.26 -5.70
N GLU A 88 30.34 -2.48 -7.01
CA GLU A 88 29.05 -2.55 -7.72
C GLU A 88 28.25 -3.82 -7.35
N LYS A 89 28.93 -4.96 -7.13
CA LYS A 89 28.27 -6.18 -6.65
C LYS A 89 27.80 -6.06 -5.21
N ILE A 90 28.52 -5.37 -4.35
CA ILE A 90 28.11 -5.07 -2.97
C ILE A 90 26.97 -4.06 -2.97
N ASN A 91 27.00 -3.02 -3.79
CA ASN A 91 25.89 -2.08 -3.97
C ASN A 91 24.65 -2.76 -4.58
N LEU A 92 24.82 -3.70 -5.53
CA LEU A 92 23.71 -4.49 -6.09
C LEU A 92 23.16 -5.50 -5.07
N ALA A 93 23.99 -6.01 -4.15
CA ALA A 93 23.54 -6.90 -3.06
C ALA A 93 22.94 -6.13 -1.88
N LEU A 94 23.36 -4.88 -1.66
CA LEU A 94 22.77 -3.95 -0.69
C LEU A 94 21.58 -3.19 -1.26
N SER A 95 21.49 -2.98 -2.57
CA SER A 95 20.29 -2.55 -3.28
C SER A 95 19.28 -3.72 -3.40
N LYS A 96 19.03 -4.41 -2.30
CA LYS A 96 17.83 -5.23 -2.16
C LYS A 96 16.65 -4.34 -2.48
N GLN A 97 16.11 -4.50 -3.71
CA GLN A 97 14.81 -4.00 -4.16
C GLN A 97 14.34 -2.77 -3.35
N GLU A 98 14.85 -1.60 -3.70
CA GLU A 98 14.31 -0.37 -3.14
C GLU A 98 12.83 -0.36 -3.46
N LYS A 99 12.01 -0.41 -2.42
CA LYS A 99 10.57 -0.42 -2.55
C LYS A 99 10.15 0.88 -3.22
N ILE A 100 9.55 0.77 -4.39
CA ILE A 100 8.99 1.93 -5.09
C ILE A 100 7.85 2.50 -4.24
N THR A 101 7.94 3.79 -3.94
CA THR A 101 6.96 4.50 -3.13
C THR A 101 6.00 5.30 -4.01
N THR A 102 4.82 5.63 -3.48
CA THR A 102 3.88 6.55 -4.17
C THR A 102 4.54 7.91 -4.46
N ARG A 103 5.52 8.32 -3.64
CA ARG A 103 6.28 9.54 -3.86
C ARG A 103 7.12 9.47 -5.14
N ASP A 104 7.74 8.33 -5.43
CA ASP A 104 8.56 8.14 -6.64
C ASP A 104 7.68 8.30 -7.89
N ILE A 105 6.48 7.70 -7.86
CA ILE A 105 5.50 7.83 -8.94
C ILE A 105 5.01 9.28 -9.07
N MET A 106 4.77 9.97 -7.94
CA MET A 106 4.33 11.37 -7.94
C MET A 106 5.39 12.29 -8.54
N VAL A 107 6.64 12.16 -8.11
CA VAL A 107 7.78 12.97 -8.64
C VAL A 107 7.97 12.70 -10.13
N PHE A 108 7.93 11.44 -10.54
CA PHE A 108 7.94 11.05 -11.95
C PHE A 108 6.83 11.74 -12.75
N THR A 109 5.59 11.63 -12.27
CA THR A 109 4.41 12.17 -12.96
C THR A 109 4.46 13.68 -13.06
N GLN A 110 4.89 14.36 -11.98
CA GLN A 110 5.05 15.81 -11.95
C GLN A 110 6.11 16.29 -12.94
N ASN A 111 7.28 15.65 -12.97
CA ASN A 111 8.34 15.97 -13.91
C ASN A 111 7.90 15.71 -15.36
N PHE A 112 7.19 14.59 -15.58
CA PHE A 112 6.69 14.26 -16.90
C PHE A 112 5.61 15.26 -17.37
N TYR A 113 4.71 15.66 -16.47
CA TYR A 113 3.74 16.73 -16.74
C TYR A 113 4.43 18.05 -17.13
N LEU A 114 5.45 18.47 -16.37
CA LEU A 114 6.16 19.72 -16.65
C LEU A 114 6.87 19.70 -18.00
N LEU A 115 7.53 18.59 -18.35
CA LEU A 115 8.17 18.42 -19.64
C LEU A 115 7.16 18.37 -20.79
N LYS A 116 6.02 17.68 -20.60
CA LYS A 116 4.92 17.65 -21.58
C LYS A 116 4.28 19.04 -21.75
N LYS A 117 4.13 19.81 -20.69
CA LYS A 117 3.64 21.20 -20.74
C LYS A 117 4.62 22.12 -21.50
N ALA A 118 5.89 21.78 -21.54
CA ALA A 118 6.93 22.45 -22.32
C ALA A 118 7.10 21.86 -23.74
N ASP A 119 6.09 21.08 -24.24
CA ASP A 119 6.02 20.46 -25.56
C ASP A 119 7.14 19.44 -25.89
N PHE A 120 7.80 18.87 -24.86
CA PHE A 120 8.75 17.79 -25.08
C PHE A 120 8.04 16.54 -25.62
N ASN A 121 8.68 15.85 -26.57
CA ASN A 121 8.26 14.54 -27.03
C ASN A 121 8.31 13.54 -25.88
N ASN A 122 7.39 12.55 -25.84
CA ASN A 122 7.28 11.54 -24.79
C ASN A 122 8.60 10.79 -24.56
N ILE A 123 9.29 10.38 -25.63
CA ILE A 123 10.56 9.65 -25.58
C ILE A 123 11.65 10.53 -24.93
N HIS A 124 11.77 11.79 -25.33
CA HIS A 124 12.78 12.70 -24.82
C HIS A 124 12.49 13.11 -23.35
N ALA A 125 11.22 13.37 -23.02
CA ALA A 125 10.81 13.66 -21.66
C ALA A 125 11.11 12.47 -20.72
N LEU A 126 10.77 11.25 -21.14
CA LEU A 126 10.99 10.06 -20.34
C LEU A 126 12.49 9.75 -20.18
N SER A 127 13.30 9.88 -21.23
CA SER A 127 14.75 9.68 -21.17
C SER A 127 15.44 10.66 -20.21
N THR A 128 14.97 11.91 -20.17
CA THR A 128 15.46 12.94 -19.24
C THR A 128 15.14 12.57 -17.77
N ILE A 129 13.93 12.10 -17.51
CA ILE A 129 13.51 11.69 -16.15
C ILE A 129 14.28 10.48 -15.67
N ILE A 130 14.52 9.49 -16.53
CA ILE A 130 15.30 8.30 -16.22
C ILE A 130 16.70 8.66 -15.70
N GLN A 131 17.34 9.67 -16.26
CA GLN A 131 18.68 10.13 -15.83
C GLN A 131 18.67 10.70 -14.42
N SER A 132 17.57 11.34 -14.01
CA SER A 132 17.42 11.98 -12.68
C SER A 132 16.76 11.07 -11.64
N THR A 133 16.33 9.85 -12.02
CA THR A 133 15.66 8.91 -11.11
C THR A 133 16.67 8.18 -10.24
N GLU A 134 16.59 8.37 -8.91
CA GLU A 134 17.50 7.77 -7.92
C GLU A 134 17.17 6.30 -7.64
N ASN A 135 15.89 5.95 -7.54
CA ASN A 135 15.43 4.58 -7.25
C ASN A 135 15.76 3.66 -8.43
N ILE A 136 16.72 2.75 -8.24
CA ILE A 136 17.24 1.85 -9.29
C ILE A 136 16.15 0.92 -9.83
N THR A 137 15.26 0.42 -8.95
CA THR A 137 14.15 -0.48 -9.35
C THR A 137 13.14 0.28 -10.21
N PHE A 138 12.80 1.51 -9.81
CA PHE A 138 11.87 2.34 -10.58
C PHE A 138 12.47 2.79 -11.91
N LYS A 139 13.76 3.13 -11.91
CA LYS A 139 14.51 3.46 -13.13
C LYS A 139 14.45 2.34 -14.17
N GLY A 140 14.63 1.09 -13.75
CA GLY A 140 14.49 -0.07 -14.66
C GLY A 140 13.10 -0.18 -15.29
N ILE A 141 12.04 0.08 -14.51
CA ILE A 141 10.66 0.11 -15.05
C ILE A 141 10.47 1.24 -16.06
N LEU A 142 11.01 2.43 -15.77
CA LEU A 142 10.94 3.56 -16.71
C LEU A 142 11.74 3.29 -18.00
N GLU A 143 12.87 2.56 -17.93
CA GLU A 143 13.63 2.12 -19.09
C GLU A 143 12.82 1.11 -19.95
N ASP A 144 12.05 0.21 -19.32
CA ASP A 144 11.16 -0.69 -20.05
C ASP A 144 10.01 0.06 -20.73
N ILE A 145 9.44 1.09 -20.04
CA ILE A 145 8.41 1.95 -20.64
C ILE A 145 8.99 2.73 -21.83
N LEU A 146 10.21 3.25 -21.71
CA LEU A 146 10.90 3.94 -22.80
C LEU A 146 11.12 3.01 -24.00
N ALA A 147 11.58 1.79 -23.77
CA ALA A 147 11.78 0.80 -24.81
C ALA A 147 10.47 0.44 -25.55
N GLY A 148 9.35 0.37 -24.82
CA GLY A 148 8.01 0.20 -25.40
C GLY A 148 7.62 1.38 -26.31
N LEU A 149 7.82 2.61 -25.83
CA LEU A 149 7.57 3.83 -26.63
C LEU A 149 8.44 3.90 -27.90
N GLU A 150 9.74 3.54 -27.79
CA GLU A 150 10.66 3.46 -28.95
C GLU A 150 10.23 2.38 -29.96
N ALA A 151 9.58 1.32 -29.49
CA ALA A 151 8.99 0.28 -30.34
C ALA A 151 7.64 0.68 -30.95
N GLY A 152 7.10 1.86 -30.62
CA GLY A 152 5.81 2.36 -31.10
C GLY A 152 4.61 1.86 -30.29
N GLU A 153 4.84 1.25 -29.11
CA GLU A 153 3.78 0.86 -28.18
C GLU A 153 3.33 2.09 -27.36
N TYR A 154 2.07 2.07 -26.91
CA TYR A 154 1.59 3.07 -25.95
C TYR A 154 2.23 2.88 -24.58
N MET A 155 2.47 3.97 -23.87
CA MET A 155 3.07 3.96 -22.52
C MET A 155 2.20 3.18 -21.52
N TYR A 156 0.85 3.36 -21.58
CA TYR A 156 -0.07 2.66 -20.71
C TYR A 156 0.03 1.14 -20.85
N THR A 157 0.31 0.63 -22.06
CA THR A 157 0.42 -0.82 -22.33
C THR A 157 1.56 -1.44 -21.54
N THR A 158 2.71 -0.76 -21.50
CA THR A 158 3.86 -1.21 -20.71
C THR A 158 3.60 -1.02 -19.21
N MET A 159 2.90 0.04 -18.80
CA MET A 159 2.53 0.27 -17.39
C MET A 159 1.57 -0.80 -16.86
N GLU A 160 0.68 -1.37 -17.69
CA GLU A 160 -0.22 -2.46 -17.29
C GLU A 160 0.54 -3.71 -16.79
N TYR A 161 1.75 -3.98 -17.30
CA TYR A 161 2.60 -5.06 -16.79
C TYR A 161 3.12 -4.80 -15.36
N TYR A 162 3.16 -3.53 -14.94
CA TYR A 162 3.61 -3.08 -13.64
C TYR A 162 2.44 -2.59 -12.76
N SER A 163 1.29 -3.27 -12.83
CA SER A 163 0.07 -2.94 -12.07
C SER A 163 0.24 -3.02 -10.55
N ASN A 164 1.29 -3.69 -10.06
CA ASN A 164 1.71 -3.69 -8.67
C ASN A 164 2.43 -2.39 -8.24
N VAL A 165 2.94 -1.62 -9.20
CA VAL A 165 3.63 -0.34 -9.00
C VAL A 165 2.69 0.82 -9.28
N PHE A 166 2.09 0.85 -10.48
CA PHE A 166 1.18 1.90 -10.88
C PHE A 166 -0.26 1.57 -10.47
N PRO A 167 -0.95 2.45 -9.72
CA PRO A 167 -2.36 2.25 -9.41
C PRO A 167 -3.20 2.15 -10.69
N TYR A 168 -4.23 1.31 -10.68
CA TYR A 168 -5.11 1.10 -11.84
C TYR A 168 -5.71 2.41 -12.39
N ILE A 169 -6.15 3.30 -11.50
CA ILE A 169 -6.67 4.62 -11.88
C ILE A 169 -5.61 5.46 -12.60
N TYR A 170 -4.35 5.39 -12.16
CA TYR A 170 -3.24 6.09 -12.79
C TYR A 170 -3.02 5.58 -14.23
N ILE A 171 -2.99 4.26 -14.41
CA ILE A 171 -2.84 3.65 -15.74
C ILE A 171 -3.98 4.07 -16.65
N ASN A 172 -5.21 4.09 -16.16
CA ASN A 172 -6.37 4.54 -16.94
C ASN A 172 -6.29 6.01 -17.34
N MET A 173 -5.82 6.89 -16.44
CA MET A 173 -5.59 8.30 -16.78
C MET A 173 -4.59 8.45 -17.92
N ILE A 174 -3.48 7.72 -17.86
CA ILE A 174 -2.48 7.74 -18.93
C ILE A 174 -3.05 7.16 -20.22
N LYS A 175 -3.77 6.04 -20.17
CA LYS A 175 -4.44 5.40 -21.30
C LYS A 175 -5.38 6.36 -22.04
N VAL A 176 -6.25 7.03 -21.27
CA VAL A 176 -7.17 8.01 -21.84
C VAL A 176 -6.41 9.15 -22.48
N GLY A 177 -5.39 9.70 -21.79
CA GLY A 177 -4.57 10.80 -22.32
C GLY A 177 -3.82 10.45 -23.59
N GLU A 178 -3.31 9.22 -23.73
CA GLU A 178 -2.62 8.77 -24.95
C GLU A 178 -3.59 8.53 -26.09
N LEU A 179 -4.74 7.91 -25.85
CA LEU A 179 -5.73 7.59 -26.88
C LEU A 179 -6.47 8.84 -27.38
N SER A 180 -6.72 9.82 -26.52
CA SER A 180 -7.37 11.09 -26.89
C SER A 180 -6.40 12.18 -27.37
N GLY A 181 -5.07 11.95 -27.29
CA GLY A 181 -4.07 12.96 -27.60
C GLY A 181 -3.96 14.08 -26.53
N SER A 182 -4.63 13.95 -25.39
CA SER A 182 -4.66 14.93 -24.30
C SER A 182 -3.78 14.52 -23.10
N LEU A 183 -2.62 13.89 -23.35
CA LEU A 183 -1.75 13.33 -22.31
C LEU A 183 -1.32 14.36 -21.28
N THR A 184 -1.07 15.61 -21.67
CA THR A 184 -0.70 16.70 -20.74
C THR A 184 -1.80 16.97 -19.71
N GLN A 185 -3.07 16.97 -20.13
CA GLN A 185 -4.21 17.20 -19.25
C GLN A 185 -4.43 16.00 -18.31
N SER A 186 -4.32 14.78 -18.84
CA SER A 186 -4.39 13.55 -18.03
C SER A 186 -3.26 13.45 -17.00
N LEU A 187 -2.04 13.86 -17.34
CA LEU A 187 -0.93 13.95 -16.41
C LEU A 187 -1.18 14.98 -15.30
N GLN A 188 -1.78 16.13 -15.61
CA GLN A 188 -2.16 17.12 -14.60
C GLN A 188 -3.18 16.54 -13.59
N GLN A 189 -4.16 15.81 -14.08
CA GLN A 189 -5.14 15.12 -13.21
C GLN A 189 -4.46 14.03 -12.38
N ALA A 190 -3.53 13.27 -12.97
CA ALA A 190 -2.76 12.24 -12.27
C ALA A 190 -1.87 12.82 -11.15
N VAL A 191 -1.25 13.99 -11.37
CA VAL A 191 -0.50 14.73 -10.33
C VAL A 191 -1.43 15.09 -9.17
N LYS A 192 -2.59 15.71 -9.44
CA LYS A 192 -3.56 16.06 -8.39
C LYS A 192 -4.02 14.83 -7.61
N TYR A 193 -4.27 13.71 -8.29
CA TYR A 193 -4.66 12.45 -7.67
C TYR A 193 -3.58 11.91 -6.72
N LEU A 194 -2.31 11.90 -7.15
CA LEU A 194 -1.21 11.38 -6.35
C LEU A 194 -0.88 12.30 -5.16
N ASP A 195 -0.97 13.62 -5.34
CA ASP A 195 -0.67 14.61 -4.32
C ASP A 195 -1.69 14.54 -3.16
N SER A 196 -2.98 14.56 -3.45
CA SER A 196 -4.04 14.49 -2.44
C SER A 196 -3.94 13.23 -1.56
N ASN A 197 -3.56 12.08 -2.15
CA ASN A 197 -3.37 10.83 -1.40
C ASN A 197 -2.11 10.85 -0.52
N THR A 198 -1.03 11.44 -1.02
CA THR A 198 0.28 11.42 -0.34
C THR A 198 0.29 12.32 0.88
N ASP A 199 -0.28 13.50 0.79
CA ASP A 199 -0.30 14.49 1.87
C ASP A 199 -1.15 14.03 3.06
N THR A 200 -2.31 13.42 2.81
CA THR A 200 -3.16 12.87 3.87
C THR A 200 -2.43 11.79 4.68
N ILE A 201 -1.76 10.86 4.00
CA ILE A 201 -1.01 9.78 4.67
C ILE A 201 0.18 10.34 5.46
N LYS A 202 0.91 11.32 4.90
CA LYS A 202 2.05 11.96 5.59
C LYS A 202 1.60 12.68 6.86
N LYS A 203 0.52 13.46 6.80
CA LYS A 203 -0.04 14.15 7.95
C LYS A 203 -0.45 13.18 9.04
N LEU A 204 -1.15 12.09 8.70
CA LEU A 204 -1.52 11.04 9.65
C LEU A 204 -0.29 10.41 10.31
N LYS A 205 0.71 10.01 9.54
CA LYS A 205 1.96 9.43 10.07
C LYS A 205 2.70 10.42 10.97
N GLY A 206 2.76 11.69 10.59
CA GLY A 206 3.42 12.75 11.37
C GLY A 206 2.83 12.93 12.76
N ILE A 207 1.56 12.59 12.96
CA ILE A 207 0.88 12.69 14.25
C ILE A 207 0.96 11.37 15.03
N ILE A 208 0.72 10.25 14.38
CA ILE A 208 0.65 8.94 15.03
C ILE A 208 2.03 8.51 15.56
N ILE A 209 3.09 8.67 14.74
CA ILE A 209 4.42 8.17 15.07
C ILE A 209 4.99 8.76 16.37
N PRO A 210 5.01 10.09 16.60
CA PRO A 210 5.53 10.65 17.85
C PRO A 210 4.76 10.17 19.07
N ASN A 211 3.43 10.11 18.97
CA ASN A 211 2.57 9.67 20.07
C ASN A 211 2.77 8.18 20.42
N VAL A 212 2.96 7.33 19.41
CA VAL A 212 3.27 5.90 19.62
C VAL A 212 4.65 5.75 20.26
N ILE A 213 5.66 6.49 19.83
CA ILE A 213 7.00 6.47 20.42
C ILE A 213 6.92 6.88 21.89
N GLN A 214 6.17 7.93 22.23
CA GLN A 214 5.98 8.39 23.62
C GLN A 214 5.31 7.32 24.48
N LEU A 215 4.26 6.66 23.99
CA LEU A 215 3.59 5.56 24.70
C LEU A 215 4.53 4.37 24.92
N VAL A 216 5.27 3.97 23.91
CA VAL A 216 6.25 2.86 24.02
C VAL A 216 7.34 3.21 25.01
N ALA A 217 7.88 4.43 24.97
CA ALA A 217 8.89 4.89 25.91
C ALA A 217 8.38 4.88 27.37
N LEU A 218 7.13 5.31 27.59
CA LEU A 218 6.50 5.28 28.91
C LEU A 218 6.29 3.86 29.44
N ILE A 219 5.81 2.95 28.60
CA ILE A 219 5.65 1.52 28.95
C ILE A 219 7.01 0.88 29.24
N ALA A 220 8.04 1.19 28.45
CA ALA A 220 9.40 0.70 28.71
C ALA A 220 9.95 1.22 30.05
N LEU A 221 9.74 2.49 30.36
CA LEU A 221 10.15 3.10 31.63
C LEU A 221 9.43 2.45 32.82
N LEU A 222 8.13 2.20 32.71
CA LEU A 222 7.36 1.46 33.69
C LEU A 222 7.90 0.05 33.92
N PHE A 223 8.18 -0.67 32.84
CA PHE A 223 8.70 -2.03 32.89
C PHE A 223 10.07 -2.08 33.56
N VAL A 224 11.03 -1.27 33.11
CA VAL A 224 12.38 -1.19 33.66
C VAL A 224 12.35 -0.68 35.11
N GLY A 225 11.58 0.37 35.40
CA GLY A 225 11.41 0.90 36.73
C GLY A 225 10.88 -0.16 37.72
N SER A 226 9.88 -0.93 37.31
CA SER A 226 9.34 -2.01 38.13
C SER A 226 10.33 -3.14 38.40
N LEU A 227 11.15 -3.52 37.45
CA LEU A 227 12.14 -4.59 37.62
C LEU A 227 13.24 -4.24 38.63
N TYR A 228 13.60 -2.96 38.74
CA TYR A 228 14.68 -2.52 39.64
C TYR A 228 14.15 -1.89 40.92
N THR A 229 13.14 -1.01 40.84
CA THR A 229 12.68 -0.24 41.97
C THR A 229 11.85 -1.09 42.98
N ILE A 230 10.95 -1.95 42.45
CA ILE A 230 10.09 -2.72 43.39
C ILE A 230 10.90 -3.76 44.20
N PRO A 231 11.84 -4.54 43.66
CA PRO A 231 12.68 -5.42 44.45
C PRO A 231 13.51 -4.66 45.52
N THR A 232 14.02 -3.48 45.15
CA THR A 232 14.76 -2.62 46.11
C THR A 232 13.88 -2.17 47.27
N ILE A 233 12.65 -1.76 46.96
CA ILE A 233 11.67 -1.40 48.01
C ILE A 233 11.34 -2.62 48.86
N GLN A 234 11.12 -3.80 48.29
CA GLN A 234 10.86 -5.04 49.03
C GLN A 234 12.02 -5.40 49.98
N ASN A 235 13.28 -5.23 49.53
CA ASN A 235 14.42 -5.47 50.41
C ASN A 235 14.44 -4.52 51.61
N VAL A 236 14.15 -3.23 51.41
CA VAL A 236 14.05 -2.25 52.50
C VAL A 236 12.91 -2.60 53.44
N TYR A 237 11.74 -3.01 52.94
CA TYR A 237 10.63 -3.48 53.78
C TYR A 237 11.00 -4.72 54.61
N ASN A 238 11.77 -5.65 54.02
CA ASN A 238 12.26 -6.84 54.71
C ASN A 238 13.24 -6.49 55.84
N GLU A 239 14.13 -5.51 55.62
CA GLU A 239 15.09 -5.05 56.61
C GLU A 239 14.42 -4.31 57.80
N VAL A 240 13.35 -3.56 57.52
CA VAL A 240 12.59 -2.82 58.51
C VAL A 240 11.55 -3.70 59.26
N GLY A 241 11.34 -4.95 58.79
CA GLY A 241 10.40 -5.88 59.46
C GLY A 241 8.91 -5.60 59.16
N THR A 242 8.58 -4.83 58.15
CA THR A 242 7.21 -4.36 57.84
C THR A 242 6.65 -5.04 56.57
N GLN A 243 6.94 -6.31 56.36
CA GLN A 243 6.55 -7.05 55.12
C GLN A 243 5.04 -7.00 54.76
N ASP A 244 4.17 -6.91 55.79
CA ASP A 244 2.71 -6.94 55.60
C ASP A 244 2.10 -5.61 55.16
N THR A 245 2.90 -4.56 54.95
CA THR A 245 2.39 -3.20 54.68
C THR A 245 2.49 -2.75 53.22
N LEU A 246 3.10 -3.57 52.32
CA LEU A 246 3.12 -3.24 50.88
C LEU A 246 1.71 -3.25 50.32
N PRO A 247 1.31 -2.23 49.53
CA PRO A 247 0.01 -2.21 48.90
C PRO A 247 -0.17 -3.46 48.00
N ALA A 248 -1.33 -4.13 48.13
CA ALA A 248 -1.62 -5.35 47.37
C ALA A 248 -1.49 -5.17 45.84
N ILE A 249 -1.77 -3.95 45.34
CA ILE A 249 -1.64 -3.59 43.94
C ILE A 249 -0.16 -3.59 43.50
N THR A 250 0.76 -3.15 44.35
CA THR A 250 2.22 -3.16 44.11
C THR A 250 2.75 -4.59 44.02
N ILE A 251 2.33 -5.45 44.97
CA ILE A 251 2.72 -6.88 44.97
C ILE A 251 2.19 -7.58 43.75
N ALA A 252 0.90 -7.41 43.42
CA ALA A 252 0.30 -8.01 42.25
C ALA A 252 0.99 -7.56 40.95
N PHE A 253 1.29 -6.27 40.81
CA PHE A 253 2.00 -5.73 39.66
C PHE A 253 3.43 -6.26 39.58
N SER A 254 4.17 -6.29 40.66
CA SER A 254 5.51 -6.87 40.74
C SER A 254 5.54 -8.33 40.28
N ASN A 255 4.60 -9.16 40.77
CA ASN A 255 4.49 -10.54 40.40
C ASN A 255 4.23 -10.72 38.89
N VAL A 256 3.35 -9.88 38.32
CA VAL A 256 3.08 -9.89 36.85
C VAL A 256 4.31 -9.51 36.06
N ILE A 257 5.02 -8.44 36.45
CA ILE A 257 6.23 -8.00 35.74
C ILE A 257 7.35 -9.04 35.85
N GLN A 258 7.59 -9.60 37.01
CA GLN A 258 8.57 -10.66 37.21
C GLN A 258 8.22 -11.92 36.43
N TRP A 259 6.94 -12.30 36.39
CA TRP A 259 6.48 -13.41 35.58
C TRP A 259 6.72 -13.14 34.07
N ILE A 260 6.41 -11.94 33.60
CA ILE A 260 6.68 -11.53 32.21
C ILE A 260 8.20 -11.55 31.92
N ALA A 261 9.02 -11.05 32.83
CA ALA A 261 10.47 -11.03 32.65
C ALA A 261 11.05 -12.45 32.57
N ASN A 262 10.57 -13.37 33.42
CA ASN A 262 11.02 -14.76 33.43
C ASN A 262 10.46 -15.60 32.28
N HIS A 263 9.26 -15.23 31.76
CA HIS A 263 8.56 -15.96 30.71
C HIS A 263 8.25 -15.05 29.51
N TRP A 264 9.20 -14.18 29.13
CA TRP A 264 9.02 -13.19 28.06
C TRP A 264 8.52 -13.78 26.74
N TYR A 265 8.88 -15.06 26.46
CA TYR A 265 8.44 -15.77 25.28
C TYR A 265 6.93 -16.08 25.27
N VAL A 266 6.27 -16.16 26.43
CA VAL A 266 4.84 -16.46 26.54
C VAL A 266 3.99 -15.28 26.03
N PRO A 267 4.14 -14.03 26.54
CA PRO A 267 3.40 -12.89 25.98
C PRO A 267 3.73 -12.65 24.50
N VAL A 268 4.97 -12.83 24.09
CA VAL A 268 5.34 -12.72 22.67
C VAL A 268 4.65 -13.81 21.84
N GLY A 269 4.61 -15.05 22.34
CA GLY A 269 3.89 -16.15 21.68
C GLY A 269 2.39 -15.91 21.60
N ILE A 270 1.77 -15.39 22.66
CA ILE A 270 0.34 -15.02 22.68
C ILE A 270 0.05 -13.92 21.64
N ILE A 271 0.86 -12.86 21.62
CA ILE A 271 0.72 -11.76 20.65
C ILE A 271 0.86 -12.31 19.21
N ALA A 272 1.87 -13.13 18.95
CA ALA A 272 2.07 -13.75 17.64
C ALA A 272 0.89 -14.66 17.25
N ALA A 273 0.35 -15.46 18.17
CA ALA A 273 -0.82 -16.30 17.96
C ALA A 273 -2.07 -15.46 17.66
N VAL A 274 -2.31 -14.38 18.43
CA VAL A 274 -3.43 -13.45 18.19
C VAL A 274 -3.31 -12.80 16.82
N ILE A 275 -2.11 -12.32 16.45
CA ILE A 275 -1.88 -11.74 15.12
C ILE A 275 -2.14 -12.79 14.03
N ALA A 276 -1.65 -14.03 14.20
CA ALA A 276 -1.87 -15.10 13.24
C ALA A 276 -3.37 -15.42 13.08
N VAL A 277 -4.13 -15.49 14.18
CA VAL A 277 -5.59 -15.72 14.14
C VAL A 277 -6.30 -14.55 13.45
N ILE A 278 -5.94 -13.29 13.76
CA ILE A 278 -6.52 -12.11 13.12
C ILE A 278 -6.22 -12.12 11.62
N VAL A 279 -4.98 -12.40 11.21
CA VAL A 279 -4.59 -12.48 9.79
C VAL A 279 -5.33 -13.62 9.10
N ALA A 280 -5.43 -14.80 9.72
CA ALA A 280 -6.19 -15.92 9.19
C ALA A 280 -7.67 -15.57 9.03
N TYR A 281 -8.27 -14.90 10.01
CA TYR A 281 -9.67 -14.45 9.95
C TYR A 281 -9.89 -13.42 8.82
N ILE A 282 -9.02 -12.41 8.70
CA ILE A 282 -9.12 -11.37 7.64
C ILE A 282 -8.96 -11.97 6.24
N ASN A 283 -8.22 -13.07 6.09
CA ASN A 283 -8.10 -13.77 4.81
C ASN A 283 -9.36 -14.54 4.40
N THR A 284 -10.34 -14.72 5.30
CA THR A 284 -11.64 -15.29 4.94
C THR A 284 -12.54 -14.21 4.31
N PRO A 285 -13.44 -14.55 3.36
CA PRO A 285 -14.34 -13.56 2.74
C PRO A 285 -15.21 -12.81 3.76
N LYS A 286 -15.72 -13.52 4.77
CA LYS A 286 -16.53 -12.93 5.86
C LYS A 286 -15.68 -12.06 6.78
N GLY A 287 -14.50 -12.52 7.15
CA GLY A 287 -13.58 -11.76 8.00
C GLY A 287 -13.10 -10.49 7.33
N LYS A 288 -12.79 -10.54 6.04
CA LYS A 288 -12.42 -9.36 5.25
C LYS A 288 -13.54 -8.33 5.20
N TYR A 289 -14.78 -8.77 4.94
CA TYR A 289 -15.96 -7.89 4.96
C TYR A 289 -16.15 -7.23 6.33
N ASN A 290 -16.12 -8.00 7.42
CA ASN A 290 -16.29 -7.48 8.78
C ASN A 290 -15.18 -6.52 9.17
N PHE A 291 -13.94 -6.81 8.80
CA PHE A 291 -12.80 -5.92 9.07
C PHE A 291 -12.90 -4.61 8.28
N ASP A 292 -13.30 -4.69 7.01
CA ASP A 292 -13.49 -3.51 6.18
C ASP A 292 -14.70 -2.68 6.62
N TYR A 293 -15.77 -3.33 7.12
CA TYR A 293 -16.90 -2.66 7.75
C TYR A 293 -16.49 -1.97 9.05
N PHE A 294 -15.70 -2.64 9.89
CA PHE A 294 -15.16 -2.05 11.13
C PHE A 294 -14.33 -0.80 10.83
N LYS A 295 -13.53 -0.78 9.76
CA LYS A 295 -12.80 0.43 9.35
C LYS A 295 -13.73 1.62 9.13
N TYR A 296 -14.90 1.43 8.55
CA TYR A 296 -15.86 2.53 8.30
C TYR A 296 -16.67 2.93 9.52
N THR A 297 -16.87 2.01 10.47
CA THR A 297 -17.61 2.27 11.72
C THR A 297 -16.69 2.70 12.87
N MET A 298 -15.37 2.66 12.68
CA MET A 298 -14.40 3.06 13.70
C MET A 298 -14.61 4.52 14.11
N PRO A 299 -14.72 4.82 15.43
CA PRO A 299 -14.86 6.20 15.87
C PRO A 299 -13.65 7.03 15.41
N ILE A 300 -13.88 8.30 15.08
CA ILE A 300 -12.89 9.28 14.62
C ILE A 300 -12.38 9.00 13.19
N PHE A 301 -11.93 7.78 12.89
CA PHE A 301 -11.30 7.43 11.60
C PHE A 301 -12.27 6.90 10.55
N GLY A 302 -13.44 6.39 10.94
CA GLY A 302 -14.37 5.73 10.02
C GLY A 302 -14.85 6.64 8.89
N LYS A 303 -15.25 7.86 9.24
CA LYS A 303 -15.62 8.88 8.24
C LYS A 303 -14.49 9.19 7.27
N LEU A 304 -13.24 9.27 7.76
CA LEU A 304 -12.08 9.55 6.92
C LEU A 304 -11.87 8.44 5.89
N PHE A 305 -11.85 7.18 6.32
CA PHE A 305 -11.66 6.05 5.42
C PHE A 305 -12.77 5.96 4.37
N TYR A 306 -14.02 6.15 4.79
CA TYR A 306 -15.15 6.18 3.86
C TYR A 306 -15.01 7.31 2.84
N SER A 307 -14.78 8.55 3.29
CA SER A 307 -14.66 9.72 2.40
C SER A 307 -13.49 9.58 1.42
N LEU A 308 -12.35 9.00 1.85
CA LEU A 308 -11.21 8.73 0.97
C LEU A 308 -11.54 7.70 -0.11
N ASP A 309 -12.17 6.57 0.26
CA ASP A 309 -12.52 5.52 -0.70
C ASP A 309 -13.63 5.98 -1.65
N PHE A 310 -14.61 6.72 -1.13
CA PHE A 310 -15.70 7.28 -1.94
C PHE A 310 -15.18 8.37 -2.90
N SER A 311 -14.28 9.26 -2.45
CA SER A 311 -13.63 10.25 -3.32
C SER A 311 -12.84 9.58 -4.46
N ARG A 312 -12.12 8.47 -4.17
CA ARG A 312 -11.43 7.69 -5.20
C ARG A 312 -12.40 7.12 -6.22
N LEU A 313 -13.53 6.56 -5.76
CA LEU A 313 -14.59 6.05 -6.63
C LEU A 313 -15.12 7.14 -7.54
N MET A 314 -15.52 8.28 -6.96
CA MET A 314 -16.11 9.40 -7.71
C MET A 314 -15.12 10.00 -8.72
N ARG A 315 -13.84 10.10 -8.37
CA ARG A 315 -12.79 10.58 -9.29
C ARG A 315 -12.59 9.63 -10.47
N ALA A 316 -12.62 8.32 -10.22
CA ALA A 316 -12.54 7.32 -11.28
C ALA A 316 -13.79 7.33 -12.18
N MET A 317 -14.98 7.48 -11.57
CA MET A 317 -16.24 7.59 -12.32
C MET A 317 -16.28 8.85 -13.17
N LEU A 318 -15.92 10.02 -12.61
CA LEU A 318 -15.88 11.28 -13.34
C LEU A 318 -15.02 11.15 -14.61
N LEU A 319 -13.81 10.63 -14.46
CA LEU A 319 -12.90 10.41 -15.59
C LEU A 319 -13.54 9.57 -16.70
N ASN A 320 -14.23 8.49 -16.33
CA ASN A 320 -14.89 7.60 -17.28
C ASN A 320 -16.13 8.24 -17.93
N ILE A 321 -16.89 9.03 -17.18
CA ILE A 321 -18.09 9.74 -17.68
C ILE A 321 -17.69 10.88 -18.62
N GLU A 322 -16.65 11.67 -18.29
CA GLU A 322 -16.10 12.71 -19.18
C GLU A 322 -15.62 12.14 -20.53
N ASN A 323 -15.20 10.87 -20.54
CA ASN A 323 -14.85 10.15 -21.76
C ASN A 323 -16.04 9.49 -22.47
N GLY A 324 -17.28 9.83 -22.08
CA GLY A 324 -18.51 9.36 -22.74
C GLY A 324 -18.94 7.95 -22.35
N MET A 325 -18.37 7.35 -21.29
CA MET A 325 -18.84 6.06 -20.79
C MET A 325 -20.21 6.19 -20.12
N ARG A 326 -21.06 5.18 -20.29
CA ARG A 326 -22.31 5.08 -19.53
C ARG A 326 -22.03 4.88 -18.05
N ILE A 327 -22.90 5.34 -17.17
CA ILE A 327 -22.77 5.25 -15.72
C ILE A 327 -22.50 3.82 -15.26
N GLN A 328 -23.18 2.83 -15.86
CA GLN A 328 -23.01 1.42 -15.55
C GLN A 328 -21.58 0.95 -15.85
N ASP A 329 -21.07 1.25 -17.05
CA ASP A 329 -19.73 0.85 -17.47
C ASP A 329 -18.67 1.60 -16.65
N ALA A 330 -18.90 2.87 -16.33
CA ALA A 330 -18.05 3.68 -15.47
C ALA A 330 -17.95 3.09 -14.04
N LEU A 331 -19.06 2.64 -13.45
CA LEU A 331 -19.08 1.93 -12.15
C LEU A 331 -18.31 0.62 -12.20
N GLU A 332 -18.51 -0.18 -13.26
CA GLU A 332 -17.82 -1.48 -13.41
C GLU A 332 -16.30 -1.32 -13.47
N VAL A 333 -15.83 -0.35 -14.24
CA VAL A 333 -14.39 -0.01 -14.34
C VAL A 333 -13.87 0.57 -13.03
N SER A 334 -14.61 1.50 -12.43
CA SER A 334 -14.20 2.20 -11.21
C SER A 334 -14.19 1.29 -9.97
N LYS A 335 -14.96 0.19 -9.97
CA LYS A 335 -14.95 -0.83 -8.92
C LYS A 335 -13.53 -1.34 -8.61
N ASN A 336 -12.68 -1.44 -9.62
CA ASN A 336 -11.31 -1.97 -9.48
C ASN A 336 -10.35 -1.02 -8.74
N VAL A 337 -10.71 0.25 -8.60
CA VAL A 337 -9.93 1.26 -7.85
C VAL A 337 -10.11 1.09 -6.32
N ILE A 338 -11.18 0.40 -5.91
CA ILE A 338 -11.59 0.29 -4.52
C ILE A 338 -10.99 -0.98 -3.89
N ASN A 339 -10.28 -0.81 -2.79
CA ASN A 339 -9.72 -1.93 -2.03
C ASN A 339 -10.66 -2.44 -0.92
N ASN A 340 -11.56 -1.57 -0.42
CA ASN A 340 -12.51 -1.92 0.64
C ASN A 340 -13.65 -2.79 0.10
N TYR A 341 -13.88 -3.91 0.75
CA TYR A 341 -14.86 -4.91 0.30
C TYR A 341 -16.31 -4.42 0.45
N VAL A 342 -16.59 -3.60 1.47
CA VAL A 342 -17.94 -3.03 1.71
C VAL A 342 -18.27 -2.01 0.61
N MET A 343 -17.36 -1.09 0.30
CA MET A 343 -17.55 -0.12 -0.78
C MET A 343 -17.71 -0.83 -2.13
N ARG A 344 -16.92 -1.88 -2.39
CA ARG A 344 -17.03 -2.68 -3.61
C ARG A 344 -18.40 -3.36 -3.71
N ALA A 345 -18.92 -3.90 -2.62
CA ALA A 345 -20.26 -4.50 -2.57
C ALA A 345 -21.36 -3.46 -2.83
N MET A 346 -21.22 -2.22 -2.32
CA MET A 346 -22.13 -1.13 -2.63
C MET A 346 -22.13 -0.80 -4.12
N VAL A 347 -20.95 -0.73 -4.76
CA VAL A 347 -20.84 -0.48 -6.20
C VAL A 347 -21.47 -1.63 -7.01
N GLU A 348 -21.26 -2.88 -6.63
CA GLU A 348 -21.91 -4.03 -7.27
C GLU A 348 -23.45 -3.95 -7.15
N THR A 349 -23.94 -3.57 -5.97
CA THR A 349 -25.37 -3.35 -5.77
C THR A 349 -25.89 -2.16 -6.62
N SER A 350 -25.10 -1.09 -6.77
CA SER A 350 -25.41 0.04 -7.63
C SER A 350 -25.53 -0.35 -9.11
N ILE A 351 -24.62 -1.20 -9.59
CA ILE A 351 -24.66 -1.74 -10.96
C ILE A 351 -25.95 -2.58 -11.16
N ASN A 352 -26.27 -3.46 -10.20
CA ASN A 352 -27.47 -4.25 -10.24
C ASN A 352 -28.75 -3.38 -10.20
N ASN A 353 -28.75 -2.30 -9.40
CA ASN A 353 -29.86 -1.35 -9.34
C ASN A 353 -30.13 -0.71 -10.71
N ILE A 354 -29.08 -0.31 -11.45
CA ILE A 354 -29.24 0.22 -12.81
C ILE A 354 -29.91 -0.78 -13.73
N LEU A 355 -29.54 -2.08 -13.65
CA LEU A 355 -30.10 -3.13 -14.50
C LEU A 355 -31.59 -3.37 -14.26
N VAL A 356 -32.08 -3.11 -13.05
CA VAL A 356 -33.52 -3.23 -12.69
C VAL A 356 -34.27 -1.88 -12.72
N GLY A 357 -33.61 -0.80 -13.17
CA GLY A 357 -34.23 0.53 -13.29
C GLY A 357 -34.27 1.36 -12.01
N ASN A 358 -33.56 0.93 -10.96
CA ASN A 358 -33.44 1.66 -9.70
C ASN A 358 -32.26 2.63 -9.69
N SER A 359 -32.23 3.54 -8.72
CA SER A 359 -31.14 4.50 -8.57
C SER A 359 -29.86 3.79 -8.12
N TRP A 360 -28.75 4.07 -8.80
CA TRP A 360 -27.42 3.59 -8.42
C TRP A 360 -26.88 4.24 -7.13
N ILE A 361 -27.47 5.37 -6.70
CA ILE A 361 -27.09 6.12 -5.50
C ILE A 361 -27.66 5.44 -4.23
N GLU A 362 -28.76 4.70 -4.36
CA GLU A 362 -29.50 4.10 -3.25
C GLU A 362 -28.65 3.26 -2.28
N PRO A 363 -27.69 2.42 -2.72
CA PRO A 363 -26.84 1.64 -1.80
C PRO A 363 -26.00 2.53 -0.88
N PHE A 364 -25.52 3.69 -1.37
CA PHE A 364 -24.75 4.65 -0.59
C PHE A 364 -25.63 5.41 0.42
N GLU A 365 -26.86 5.72 0.06
CA GLU A 365 -27.84 6.32 0.99
C GLU A 365 -28.20 5.35 2.12
N LYS A 366 -28.57 4.12 1.78
CA LYS A 366 -28.95 3.09 2.77
C LYS A 366 -27.80 2.75 3.72
N ALA A 367 -26.58 2.82 3.27
CA ALA A 367 -25.41 2.59 4.13
C ALA A 367 -25.24 3.64 5.23
N GLY A 368 -25.68 4.88 4.99
CA GLY A 368 -25.63 5.98 5.98
C GLY A 368 -24.21 6.33 6.47
N LEU A 369 -23.18 5.91 5.74
CA LEU A 369 -21.78 6.08 6.14
C LEU A 369 -21.21 7.45 5.72
N GLY A 370 -21.78 8.06 4.68
CA GLY A 370 -21.40 9.37 4.14
C GLY A 370 -22.29 10.51 4.60
N SER A 371 -21.94 11.74 4.17
CA SER A 371 -22.78 12.91 4.33
C SER A 371 -23.97 12.83 3.40
N THR A 372 -25.18 13.19 3.88
CA THR A 372 -26.41 13.30 3.06
C THR A 372 -26.20 14.27 1.88
N MET A 373 -25.34 15.29 2.07
CA MET A 373 -25.03 16.25 1.01
C MET A 373 -24.43 15.57 -0.22
N ILE A 374 -23.60 14.53 -0.04
CA ILE A 374 -22.96 13.77 -1.14
C ILE A 374 -24.02 13.13 -2.03
N THR A 375 -24.98 12.43 -1.42
CA THR A 375 -26.04 11.72 -2.16
C THR A 375 -27.02 12.66 -2.82
N GLU A 376 -27.33 13.79 -2.17
CA GLU A 376 -28.19 14.83 -2.77
C GLU A 376 -27.50 15.52 -3.97
N MET A 377 -26.20 15.84 -3.88
CA MET A 377 -25.46 16.39 -5.03
C MET A 377 -25.47 15.44 -6.23
N LEU A 378 -25.29 14.13 -5.99
CA LEU A 378 -25.37 13.13 -7.06
C LEU A 378 -26.76 13.02 -7.67
N LYS A 379 -27.84 13.11 -6.86
CA LYS A 379 -29.23 13.13 -7.36
C LYS A 379 -29.50 14.35 -8.25
N VAL A 380 -29.04 15.53 -7.82
CA VAL A 380 -29.11 16.73 -8.63
C VAL A 380 -28.34 16.59 -9.94
N GLY A 381 -27.13 16.04 -9.87
CA GLY A 381 -26.31 15.78 -11.05
C GLY A 381 -26.98 14.85 -12.06
N MET A 382 -27.72 13.83 -11.59
CA MET A 382 -28.50 12.93 -12.46
C MET A 382 -29.61 13.65 -13.23
N GLN A 383 -30.11 14.77 -12.73
CA GLN A 383 -31.18 15.59 -13.37
C GLN A 383 -30.62 16.71 -14.22
N THR A 384 -29.34 17.06 -14.07
CA THR A 384 -28.69 18.19 -14.76
C THR A 384 -27.46 17.66 -15.55
N ASP A 385 -26.26 18.02 -15.12
CA ASP A 385 -25.00 17.53 -15.64
C ASP A 385 -24.27 16.75 -14.54
N LEU A 386 -24.16 15.43 -14.73
CA LEU A 386 -23.56 14.56 -13.74
C LEU A 386 -22.04 14.81 -13.61
N ALA A 387 -21.35 15.09 -14.72
CA ALA A 387 -19.90 15.31 -14.70
C ALA A 387 -19.56 16.60 -13.95
N GLU A 388 -20.24 17.71 -14.27
CA GLU A 388 -20.06 18.99 -13.59
C GLU A 388 -20.37 18.87 -12.08
N MET A 389 -21.42 18.14 -11.74
CA MET A 389 -21.82 17.97 -10.34
C MET A 389 -20.85 17.07 -9.58
N MET A 390 -20.30 16.05 -10.24
CA MET A 390 -19.27 15.19 -9.64
C MET A 390 -17.93 15.95 -9.41
N GLU A 391 -17.57 16.87 -10.28
CA GLU A 391 -16.41 17.74 -10.07
C GLU A 391 -16.60 18.61 -8.82
N LYS A 392 -17.75 19.30 -8.71
CA LYS A 392 -18.10 20.08 -7.51
C LYS A 392 -18.17 19.22 -6.25
N LEU A 393 -18.67 18.00 -6.37
CA LEU A 393 -18.68 17.03 -5.28
C LEU A 393 -17.28 16.66 -4.81
N LEU A 394 -16.35 16.46 -5.73
CA LEU A 394 -14.96 16.16 -5.41
C LEU A 394 -14.28 17.33 -4.68
N ASP A 395 -14.53 18.57 -5.10
CA ASP A 395 -14.02 19.77 -4.41
C ASP A 395 -14.61 19.86 -2.98
N TYR A 396 -15.90 19.62 -2.84
CA TYR A 396 -16.55 19.55 -1.52
C TYR A 396 -15.93 18.45 -0.64
N MET A 397 -15.70 17.26 -1.19
CA MET A 397 -15.11 16.15 -0.46
C MET A 397 -13.66 16.41 -0.05
N GLU A 398 -12.89 17.13 -0.85
CA GLU A 398 -11.52 17.53 -0.50
C GLU A 398 -11.50 18.43 0.73
N ILE A 399 -12.44 19.40 0.79
CA ILE A 399 -12.63 20.27 1.96
C ILE A 399 -13.11 19.46 3.18
N ASP A 400 -14.06 18.54 2.99
CA ASP A 400 -14.59 17.70 4.08
C ASP A 400 -13.52 16.77 4.64
N ILE A 401 -12.74 16.10 3.79
CA ILE A 401 -11.59 15.28 4.18
C ILE A 401 -10.58 16.10 4.98
N LYS A 402 -10.26 17.32 4.53
CA LYS A 402 -9.36 18.22 5.25
C LYS A 402 -9.92 18.56 6.63
N ASN A 403 -11.20 18.92 6.73
CA ASN A 403 -11.85 19.23 8.01
C ASN A 403 -11.88 18.03 8.96
N ILE A 404 -12.11 16.81 8.46
CA ILE A 404 -12.02 15.57 9.26
C ILE A 404 -10.59 15.37 9.75
N MET A 405 -9.60 15.56 8.88
CA MET A 405 -8.19 15.46 9.24
C MET A 405 -7.81 16.45 10.34
N ASP A 406 -8.23 17.71 10.21
CA ASP A 406 -7.93 18.75 11.20
C ASP A 406 -8.57 18.41 12.56
N LYS A 407 -9.78 17.84 12.58
CA LYS A 407 -10.41 17.31 13.79
C LYS A 407 -9.63 16.15 14.41
N ILE A 408 -9.16 15.21 13.58
CA ILE A 408 -8.31 14.10 14.06
C ILE A 408 -7.02 14.65 14.65
N MET A 409 -6.38 15.62 13.99
CA MET A 409 -5.16 16.27 14.48
C MET A 409 -5.35 16.97 15.82
N ALA A 410 -6.53 17.55 16.05
CA ALA A 410 -6.85 18.21 17.32
C ALA A 410 -7.16 17.22 18.46
N VAL A 411 -7.88 16.14 18.17
CA VAL A 411 -8.39 15.20 19.20
C VAL A 411 -7.36 14.13 19.58
N LEU A 412 -6.58 13.63 18.61
CA LEU A 412 -5.69 12.50 18.83
C LEU A 412 -4.63 12.75 19.92
N PRO A 413 -3.92 13.90 19.98
CA PRO A 413 -2.99 14.19 21.06
C PRO A 413 -3.65 14.21 22.43
N GLN A 414 -4.87 14.75 22.54
CA GLN A 414 -5.61 14.83 23.81
C GLN A 414 -5.96 13.44 24.35
N VAL A 415 -6.36 12.51 23.49
CA VAL A 415 -6.61 11.11 23.86
C VAL A 415 -5.33 10.46 24.36
N VAL A 416 -4.21 10.67 23.66
CA VAL A 416 -2.91 10.14 24.09
C VAL A 416 -2.47 10.72 25.44
N TYR A 417 -2.59 12.02 25.64
CA TYR A 417 -2.24 12.64 26.92
C TYR A 417 -3.14 12.17 28.07
N SER A 418 -4.41 11.89 27.80
CA SER A 418 -5.30 11.28 28.80
C SER A 418 -4.83 9.89 29.21
N ILE A 419 -4.42 9.05 28.23
CA ILE A 419 -3.86 7.72 28.50
C ILE A 419 -2.55 7.84 29.30
N VAL A 420 -1.66 8.75 28.90
CA VAL A 420 -0.41 9.03 29.62
C VAL A 420 -0.70 9.47 31.06
N GLY A 421 -1.70 10.35 31.26
CA GLY A 421 -2.11 10.80 32.58
C GLY A 421 -2.57 9.64 33.48
N VAL A 422 -3.41 8.75 32.97
CA VAL A 422 -3.86 7.56 33.69
C VAL A 422 -2.68 6.63 34.02
N LEU A 423 -1.76 6.42 33.08
CA LEU A 423 -0.55 5.62 33.35
C LEU A 423 0.36 6.26 34.38
N LEU A 424 0.53 7.59 34.39
CA LEU A 424 1.29 8.28 35.42
C LEU A 424 0.67 8.14 36.81
N ILE A 425 -0.66 8.26 36.92
CA ILE A 425 -1.36 8.01 38.19
C ILE A 425 -1.08 6.57 38.65
N PHE A 426 -1.12 5.61 37.75
CA PHE A 426 -0.80 4.22 38.06
C PHE A 426 0.64 4.06 38.58
N VAL A 427 1.63 4.74 37.96
CA VAL A 427 3.03 4.77 38.44
C VAL A 427 3.11 5.31 39.85
N VAL A 428 2.43 6.43 40.13
CA VAL A 428 2.42 7.05 41.46
C VAL A 428 1.90 6.05 42.50
N ILE A 429 0.79 5.38 42.23
CA ILE A 429 0.21 4.41 43.16
C ILE A 429 1.13 3.19 43.38
N VAL A 430 1.72 2.64 42.31
CA VAL A 430 2.48 1.39 42.40
C VAL A 430 3.91 1.58 42.91
N VAL A 431 4.54 2.74 42.61
CA VAL A 431 5.94 2.99 42.92
C VAL A 431 6.11 4.07 44.01
N LEU A 432 5.48 5.23 43.85
CA LEU A 432 5.74 6.39 44.71
C LEU A 432 5.11 6.22 46.09
N VAL A 433 3.89 5.68 46.18
CA VAL A 433 3.20 5.48 47.47
C VAL A 433 3.99 4.53 48.37
N PRO A 434 4.47 3.34 47.92
CA PRO A 434 5.35 2.49 48.75
C PRO A 434 6.65 3.19 49.19
N CYS A 435 7.29 3.95 48.29
CA CYS A 435 8.49 4.73 48.63
C CYS A 435 8.23 5.73 49.77
N ILE A 436 7.13 6.47 49.72
CA ILE A 436 6.75 7.44 50.76
C ILE A 436 6.46 6.72 52.08
N GLN A 437 5.77 5.58 52.06
CA GLN A 437 5.47 4.80 53.26
C GLN A 437 6.75 4.33 53.95
N VAL A 438 7.77 3.85 53.22
CA VAL A 438 9.08 3.52 53.80
C VAL A 438 9.74 4.73 54.44
N TYR A 439 9.75 5.87 53.75
CA TYR A 439 10.40 7.08 54.23
C TYR A 439 9.72 7.62 55.49
N MET A 440 8.39 7.67 55.51
CA MET A 440 7.62 8.14 56.67
C MET A 440 7.69 7.15 57.83
N GLY A 441 7.65 5.85 57.57
CA GLY A 441 7.85 4.81 58.61
C GLY A 441 9.20 4.95 59.31
N ASN A 442 10.29 5.05 58.53
CA ASN A 442 11.64 5.25 59.09
C ASN A 442 11.76 6.57 59.86
N PHE A 443 11.14 7.66 59.37
CA PHE A 443 11.13 8.94 60.06
C PHE A 443 10.38 8.87 61.40
N LEU A 444 9.23 8.20 61.45
CA LEU A 444 8.44 8.04 62.66
C LEU A 444 9.16 7.15 63.71
N PHE A 445 9.83 6.07 63.22
CA PHE A 445 10.64 5.21 64.11
C PHE A 445 11.88 5.95 64.63
N SER A 446 12.58 6.70 63.80
CA SER A 446 13.72 7.51 64.24
C SER A 446 13.34 8.66 65.20
N ALA A 447 12.16 9.26 65.00
CA ALA A 447 11.62 10.29 65.84
C ALA A 447 11.10 9.75 67.22
N ALA A 448 10.72 8.46 67.25
CA ALA A 448 10.30 7.77 68.47
C ALA A 448 11.46 7.23 69.30
N GLY A 449 12.69 7.34 68.83
CA GLY A 449 13.89 6.95 69.57
C GLY A 449 14.06 5.44 69.79
N VAL A 450 13.49 4.63 68.87
CA VAL A 450 13.67 3.15 68.77
C VAL A 450 14.59 2.81 67.66
#